data_6186baeaa3ee1224e3b0574df3a81184
#
_entry.id   6186baeaa3ee1224e3b0574df3a81184
#
_cell.length_a   1.000
_cell.length_b   1.000
_cell.length_c   1.000
_cell.angle_alpha   90.00
_cell.angle_beta   90.00
_cell.angle_gamma   90.00
#
_symmetry.space_group_name_H-M   'P 1'
#
loop_
_entity.id
_entity.type
_entity.pdbx_description
1 polymer ?
#
loop_
_entity_poly.entity_id
_entity_poly.type
_entity_poly.pdbx_seq_one_letter_code
_entity_poly.pdbx_strand_id
1 'polypeptide(L)'
;MNIVLEGPDHGGKTTLGNRLSKVMGLPLIQGEGPPKSNDEFHARVARCLAMDNVIFDRHPCISEGIYGPVMGRGSILKITEVRDFFASRPFIIYVRPTTHHLPPSHKKHDHESQEHFDRLAGAHANICAAYDARMMNTAQYIYRRTDTHLMELAHVGGLHQLLNLDRRILAE
;
A
#
# COMPACT_ATOMS: atom_id res chain seq x y z
N MET A 1 -10.50 -13.88 0.87
CA MET A 1 -10.21 -12.62 1.64
C MET A 1 -8.93 -12.02 1.13
N ASN A 2 -8.95 -10.77 0.70
CA ASN A 2 -7.76 -10.08 0.22
C ASN A 2 -7.09 -9.28 1.35
N ILE A 3 -5.76 -9.29 1.37
CA ILE A 3 -4.94 -8.41 2.21
C ILE A 3 -4.36 -7.31 1.34
N VAL A 4 -4.46 -6.07 1.79
CA VAL A 4 -3.94 -4.91 1.06
C VAL A 4 -2.92 -4.19 1.92
N LEU A 5 -1.68 -4.14 1.44
CA LEU A 5 -0.61 -3.38 2.06
C LEU A 5 -0.54 -2.01 1.40
N GLU A 6 -0.88 -0.97 2.13
CA GLU A 6 -0.86 0.41 1.63
C GLU A 6 0.15 1.27 2.38
N GLY A 7 0.73 2.20 1.69
CA GLY A 7 1.71 3.12 2.26
C GLY A 7 2.65 3.69 1.21
N PRO A 8 3.40 4.74 1.55
CA PRO A 8 4.36 5.37 0.65
C PRO A 8 5.54 4.43 0.34
N ASP A 9 6.40 4.87 -0.57
CA ASP A 9 7.63 4.15 -0.87
C ASP A 9 8.52 4.06 0.37
N HIS A 10 9.36 3.02 0.42
CA HIS A 10 10.27 2.74 1.54
C HIS A 10 9.63 2.43 2.90
N GLY A 11 8.31 2.30 3.01
CA GLY A 11 7.63 1.87 4.23
C GLY A 11 7.88 0.40 4.60
N GLY A 12 8.45 -0.41 3.69
CA GLY A 12 8.69 -1.84 3.92
C GLY A 12 7.56 -2.77 3.47
N LYS A 13 6.64 -2.29 2.62
CA LYS A 13 5.49 -3.07 2.11
C LYS A 13 5.90 -4.41 1.48
N THR A 14 6.85 -4.39 0.55
CA THR A 14 7.30 -5.60 -0.16
C THR A 14 7.93 -6.60 0.80
N THR A 15 8.69 -6.13 1.79
CA THR A 15 9.27 -7.00 2.82
C THR A 15 8.18 -7.67 3.65
N LEU A 16 7.20 -6.90 4.13
CA LEU A 16 6.05 -7.42 4.86
C LEU A 16 5.22 -8.36 3.98
N GLY A 17 4.96 -7.98 2.73
CA GLY A 17 4.20 -8.77 1.76
C GLY A 17 4.82 -10.15 1.51
N ASN A 18 6.13 -10.21 1.31
CA ASN A 18 6.85 -11.48 1.14
C ASN A 18 6.75 -12.38 2.38
N ARG A 19 6.84 -11.80 3.59
CA ARG A 19 6.69 -12.56 4.83
C ARG A 19 5.27 -13.10 5.00
N LEU A 20 4.26 -12.25 4.79
CA LEU A 20 2.86 -12.66 4.83
C LEU A 20 2.55 -13.74 3.80
N SER A 21 3.04 -13.58 2.57
CA SER A 21 2.89 -14.57 1.50
C SER A 21 3.46 -15.93 1.91
N LYS A 22 4.67 -15.95 2.47
CA LYS A 22 5.30 -17.18 2.96
C LYS A 22 4.51 -17.86 4.08
N VAL A 23 4.04 -17.07 5.07
CA VAL A 23 3.35 -17.61 6.25
C VAL A 23 1.93 -18.07 5.92
N MET A 24 1.22 -17.31 5.07
CA MET A 24 -0.18 -17.57 4.77
C MET A 24 -0.40 -18.43 3.51
N GLY A 25 0.63 -18.65 2.71
CA GLY A 25 0.52 -19.36 1.42
C GLY A 25 -0.27 -18.57 0.37
N LEU A 26 -0.42 -17.26 0.53
CA LEU A 26 -1.14 -16.40 -0.40
C LEU A 26 -0.19 -15.75 -1.41
N PRO A 27 -0.56 -15.63 -2.70
CA PRO A 27 0.27 -14.96 -3.68
C PRO A 27 0.36 -13.45 -3.38
N LEU A 28 1.57 -12.89 -3.58
CA LEU A 28 1.82 -11.44 -3.51
C LEU A 28 1.69 -10.83 -4.90
N ILE A 29 0.77 -9.90 -5.05
CA ILE A 29 0.55 -9.12 -6.27
C ILE A 29 1.23 -7.77 -6.08
N GLN A 30 2.25 -7.49 -6.87
CA GLN A 30 2.98 -6.22 -6.84
C GLN A 30 2.29 -5.16 -7.70
N GLY A 31 2.41 -3.90 -7.28
CA GLY A 31 1.93 -2.77 -8.06
C GLY A 31 2.69 -2.63 -9.39
N GLU A 32 1.96 -2.31 -10.45
CA GLU A 32 2.50 -2.23 -11.83
C GLU A 32 3.07 -0.84 -12.18
N GLY A 33 3.33 0.03 -11.23
CA GLY A 33 3.77 1.42 -11.49
C GLY A 33 2.65 2.31 -12.05
N PRO A 34 2.97 3.53 -12.53
CA PRO A 34 1.97 4.46 -13.05
C PRO A 34 1.33 3.92 -14.34
N PRO A 35 -0.01 4.05 -14.50
CA PRO A 35 -0.70 3.63 -15.71
C PRO A 35 -0.35 4.56 -16.87
N LYS A 36 -0.29 4.03 -18.09
CA LYS A 36 -0.01 4.79 -19.31
C LYS A 36 -1.26 5.49 -19.88
N SER A 37 -2.43 5.03 -19.50
CA SER A 37 -3.72 5.62 -19.90
C SER A 37 -4.81 5.34 -18.85
N ASN A 38 -5.93 6.09 -18.95
CA ASN A 38 -7.10 5.83 -18.10
C ASN A 38 -7.69 4.44 -18.36
N ASP A 39 -7.73 3.99 -19.61
CA ASP A 39 -8.26 2.66 -19.96
C ASP A 39 -7.40 1.54 -19.35
N GLU A 40 -6.07 1.66 -19.41
CA GLU A 40 -5.17 0.72 -18.74
C GLU A 40 -5.40 0.71 -17.24
N PHE A 41 -5.58 1.90 -16.64
CA PHE A 41 -5.86 2.01 -15.21
C PHE A 41 -7.15 1.29 -14.82
N HIS A 42 -8.26 1.56 -15.53
CA HIS A 42 -9.55 0.91 -15.24
C HIS A 42 -9.51 -0.60 -15.50
N ALA A 43 -8.80 -1.05 -16.53
CA ALA A 43 -8.58 -2.47 -16.77
C ALA A 43 -7.79 -3.14 -15.62
N ARG A 44 -6.78 -2.44 -15.07
CA ARG A 44 -6.03 -2.87 -13.89
C ARG A 44 -6.92 -2.96 -12.65
N VAL A 45 -7.74 -1.94 -12.38
CA VAL A 45 -8.71 -1.96 -11.29
C VAL A 45 -9.64 -3.16 -11.40
N ALA A 46 -10.21 -3.40 -12.59
CA ALA A 46 -11.10 -4.53 -12.82
C ALA A 46 -10.41 -5.87 -12.57
N ARG A 47 -9.15 -6.04 -13.01
CA ARG A 47 -8.37 -7.25 -12.72
C ARG A 47 -8.17 -7.45 -11.21
N CYS A 48 -7.78 -6.38 -10.49
CA CYS A 48 -7.57 -6.46 -9.04
C CYS A 48 -8.86 -6.79 -8.28
N LEU A 49 -9.99 -6.21 -8.68
CA LEU A 49 -11.29 -6.48 -8.07
C LEU A 49 -11.79 -7.92 -8.31
N ALA A 50 -11.36 -8.56 -9.40
CA ALA A 50 -11.70 -9.96 -9.70
C ALA A 50 -10.82 -10.99 -8.97
N MET A 51 -9.73 -10.56 -8.30
CA MET A 51 -8.86 -11.46 -7.55
C MET A 51 -9.40 -11.71 -6.14
N ASP A 52 -9.20 -12.92 -5.64
CA ASP A 52 -9.49 -13.29 -4.25
C ASP A 52 -8.34 -14.13 -3.67
N ASN A 53 -8.21 -14.11 -2.34
CA ASN A 53 -7.17 -14.81 -1.60
C ASN A 53 -5.75 -14.43 -2.05
N VAL A 54 -5.51 -13.12 -2.16
CA VAL A 54 -4.20 -12.56 -2.53
C VAL A 54 -3.77 -11.46 -1.56
N ILE A 55 -2.48 -11.16 -1.58
CA ILE A 55 -1.89 -10.01 -0.90
C ILE A 55 -1.53 -8.98 -1.98
N PHE A 56 -2.03 -7.77 -1.86
CA PHE A 56 -1.65 -6.66 -2.74
C PHE A 56 -0.56 -5.80 -2.09
N ASP A 57 0.58 -5.62 -2.78
CA ASP A 57 1.52 -4.52 -2.50
C ASP A 57 1.02 -3.29 -3.26
N ARG A 58 0.16 -2.52 -2.61
CA ARG A 58 -0.73 -1.47 -3.10
C ARG A 58 -1.92 -1.97 -3.92
N HIS A 59 -3.06 -1.35 -3.69
CA HIS A 59 -4.25 -1.56 -4.51
C HIS A 59 -4.62 -0.25 -5.24
N PRO A 60 -4.90 -0.28 -6.56
CA PRO A 60 -5.14 0.94 -7.33
C PRO A 60 -6.29 1.79 -6.80
N CYS A 61 -7.33 1.20 -6.20
CA CYS A 61 -8.45 1.94 -5.59
C CYS A 61 -8.07 2.78 -4.37
N ILE A 62 -6.92 2.55 -3.75
CA ILE A 62 -6.41 3.38 -2.65
C ILE A 62 -5.30 4.29 -3.15
N SER A 63 -4.27 3.69 -3.73
CA SER A 63 -3.05 4.40 -4.12
C SER A 63 -3.31 5.53 -5.12
N GLU A 64 -4.20 5.32 -6.11
CA GLU A 64 -4.55 6.37 -7.07
C GLU A 64 -5.25 7.57 -6.41
N GLY A 65 -6.11 7.31 -5.43
CA GLY A 65 -6.77 8.39 -4.67
C GLY A 65 -5.81 9.24 -3.83
N ILE A 66 -4.57 8.79 -3.65
CA ILE A 66 -3.51 9.49 -2.94
C ILE A 66 -2.51 10.11 -3.92
N TYR A 67 -1.92 9.31 -4.80
CA TYR A 67 -0.91 9.77 -5.75
C TYR A 67 -1.47 10.73 -6.79
N GLY A 68 -2.68 10.50 -7.32
CA GLY A 68 -3.29 11.37 -8.30
C GLY A 68 -3.34 12.83 -7.84
N PRO A 69 -4.01 13.15 -6.72
CA PRO A 69 -4.07 14.50 -6.18
C PRO A 69 -2.72 15.09 -5.80
N VAL A 70 -1.86 14.33 -5.10
CA VAL A 70 -0.53 14.82 -4.68
C VAL A 70 0.36 15.14 -5.88
N MET A 71 0.24 14.38 -6.97
CA MET A 71 0.98 14.61 -8.20
C MET A 71 0.31 15.64 -9.12
N GLY A 72 -0.74 16.32 -8.67
CA GLY A 72 -1.38 17.46 -9.37
C GLY A 72 -2.27 17.08 -10.55
N ARG A 73 -2.55 15.79 -10.78
CA ARG A 73 -3.39 15.34 -11.91
C ARG A 73 -4.82 14.95 -11.54
N GLY A 74 -5.16 15.06 -10.23
CA GLY A 74 -6.43 14.55 -9.72
C GLY A 74 -6.48 13.03 -9.70
N SER A 75 -7.58 12.48 -9.18
CA SER A 75 -7.82 11.03 -9.20
C SER A 75 -8.71 10.67 -10.39
N ILE A 76 -8.34 9.61 -11.10
CA ILE A 76 -9.12 9.05 -12.21
C ILE A 76 -10.04 7.89 -11.77
N LEU A 77 -10.10 7.59 -10.48
CA LEU A 77 -10.97 6.57 -9.91
C LEU A 77 -12.46 6.88 -10.14
N LYS A 78 -13.21 5.88 -10.56
CA LYS A 78 -14.68 5.94 -10.56
C LYS A 78 -15.21 5.62 -9.17
N ILE A 79 -16.30 6.29 -8.77
CA ILE A 79 -16.93 6.04 -7.47
C ILE A 79 -17.41 4.59 -7.34
N THR A 80 -17.81 3.96 -8.43
CA THR A 80 -18.22 2.55 -8.48
C THR A 80 -17.06 1.62 -8.14
N GLU A 81 -15.86 1.87 -8.67
CA GLU A 81 -14.66 1.07 -8.39
C GLU A 81 -14.27 1.13 -6.91
N VAL A 82 -14.33 2.33 -6.32
CA VAL A 82 -14.07 2.52 -4.88
C VAL A 82 -15.11 1.79 -4.05
N ARG A 83 -16.39 1.93 -4.39
CA ARG A 83 -17.49 1.23 -3.70
C ARG A 83 -17.32 -0.28 -3.76
N ASP A 84 -17.04 -0.83 -4.94
CA ASP A 84 -16.92 -2.27 -5.15
C ASP A 84 -15.69 -2.83 -4.41
N PHE A 85 -14.59 -2.06 -4.38
CA PHE A 85 -13.42 -2.39 -3.56
C PHE A 85 -13.77 -2.52 -2.07
N PHE A 86 -14.42 -1.52 -1.48
CA PHE A 86 -14.78 -1.57 -0.05
C PHE A 86 -15.90 -2.57 0.24
N ALA A 87 -16.79 -2.84 -0.73
CA ALA A 87 -17.81 -3.89 -0.61
C ALA A 87 -17.19 -5.30 -0.50
N SER A 88 -16.02 -5.54 -1.09
CA SER A 88 -15.28 -6.80 -0.96
C SER A 88 -14.66 -7.00 0.43
N ARG A 89 -14.71 -5.99 1.31
CA ARG A 89 -14.17 -6.01 2.68
C ARG A 89 -12.70 -6.46 2.75
N PRO A 90 -11.80 -5.81 2.04
CA PRO A 90 -10.38 -6.16 2.08
C PRO A 90 -9.82 -5.89 3.47
N PHE A 91 -8.84 -6.70 3.88
CA PHE A 91 -8.09 -6.45 5.10
C PHE A 91 -6.92 -5.51 4.80
N ILE A 92 -6.99 -4.27 5.26
CA ILE A 92 -6.05 -3.22 4.92
C ILE A 92 -5.04 -3.01 6.05
N ILE A 93 -3.76 -3.10 5.73
CA ILE A 93 -2.64 -2.79 6.61
C ILE A 93 -1.95 -1.53 6.10
N TYR A 94 -1.92 -0.50 6.91
CA TYR A 94 -1.14 0.69 6.62
C TYR A 94 0.33 0.48 7.04
N VAL A 95 1.20 0.37 6.06
CA VAL A 95 2.64 0.26 6.25
C VAL A 95 3.22 1.66 6.34
N ARG A 96 3.23 2.19 7.56
CA ARG A 96 3.62 3.56 7.85
C ARG A 96 5.13 3.70 7.93
N PRO A 97 5.78 4.62 7.19
CA PRO A 97 7.20 4.87 7.31
C PRO A 97 7.54 5.47 8.67
N THR A 98 8.76 5.23 9.14
CA THR A 98 9.28 5.83 10.38
C THR A 98 9.59 7.31 10.22
N THR A 99 9.90 7.74 8.99
CA THR A 99 10.17 9.14 8.64
C THR A 99 9.44 9.52 7.36
N HIS A 100 9.16 10.80 7.19
CA HIS A 100 8.60 11.34 5.94
C HIS A 100 9.69 11.75 4.93
N HIS A 101 10.94 11.42 5.21
CA HIS A 101 12.05 11.65 4.30
C HIS A 101 12.48 10.36 3.61
N LEU A 102 12.81 10.46 2.34
CA LEU A 102 13.42 9.34 1.63
C LEU A 102 14.81 9.06 2.20
N PRO A 103 15.16 7.77 2.37
CA PRO A 103 16.49 7.42 2.81
C PRO A 103 17.54 7.83 1.74
N PRO A 104 18.79 8.16 2.14
CA PRO A 104 19.87 8.46 1.18
C PRO A 104 20.15 7.31 0.19
N SER A 105 19.77 6.09 0.56
CA SER A 105 19.89 4.90 -0.29
C SER A 105 18.78 4.77 -1.33
N HIS A 106 17.81 5.70 -1.36
CA HIS A 106 16.76 5.68 -2.38
C HIS A 106 17.36 5.85 -3.77
N LYS A 107 17.10 4.89 -4.62
CA LYS A 107 17.61 4.88 -6.00
C LYS A 107 16.43 4.74 -6.97
N LYS A 108 16.59 5.38 -8.11
CA LYS A 108 15.71 5.23 -9.25
C LYS A 108 15.70 3.77 -9.74
N HIS A 109 14.52 3.23 -10.04
CA HIS A 109 14.42 1.94 -10.72
C HIS A 109 14.74 2.07 -12.21
N ASP A 110 15.25 1.01 -12.82
CA ASP A 110 15.71 1.03 -14.23
C ASP A 110 14.61 1.40 -15.23
N HIS A 111 13.35 1.09 -14.90
CA HIS A 111 12.18 1.39 -15.73
C HIS A 111 11.59 2.78 -15.50
N GLU A 112 12.10 3.57 -14.54
CA GLU A 112 11.63 4.92 -14.25
C GLU A 112 12.42 5.96 -15.03
N SER A 113 11.74 7.03 -15.51
CA SER A 113 12.44 8.22 -16.01
C SER A 113 13.02 9.02 -14.85
N GLN A 114 14.11 9.76 -15.10
CA GLN A 114 14.72 10.61 -14.08
C GLN A 114 13.73 11.69 -13.60
N GLU A 115 13.01 12.31 -14.54
CA GLU A 115 12.00 13.32 -14.22
C GLU A 115 10.89 12.77 -13.29
N HIS A 116 10.41 11.54 -13.56
CA HIS A 116 9.42 10.90 -12.70
C HIS A 116 9.95 10.63 -11.29
N PHE A 117 11.18 10.13 -11.22
CA PHE A 117 11.86 9.88 -9.95
C PHE A 117 12.04 11.16 -9.13
N ASP A 118 12.55 12.24 -9.74
CA ASP A 118 12.78 13.53 -9.07
C ASP A 118 11.45 14.13 -8.57
N ARG A 119 10.40 14.03 -9.36
CA ARG A 119 9.06 14.50 -9.00
C ARG A 119 8.48 13.71 -7.82
N LEU A 120 8.62 12.39 -7.81
CA LEU A 120 8.19 11.55 -6.68
C LEU A 120 9.01 11.85 -5.42
N ALA A 121 10.32 12.01 -5.57
CA ALA A 121 11.20 12.35 -4.45
C ALA A 121 10.83 13.69 -3.83
N GLY A 122 10.57 14.72 -4.67
CA GLY A 122 10.11 16.03 -4.21
C GLY A 122 8.72 16.01 -3.54
N ALA A 123 7.84 15.10 -3.97
CA ALA A 123 6.49 14.97 -3.42
C ALA A 123 6.40 14.01 -2.23
N HIS A 124 7.47 13.31 -1.85
CA HIS A 124 7.40 12.18 -0.92
C HIS A 124 6.80 12.55 0.45
N ALA A 125 7.18 13.69 1.03
CA ALA A 125 6.63 14.14 2.30
C ALA A 125 5.10 14.39 2.21
N ASN A 126 4.63 14.96 1.11
CA ASN A 126 3.21 15.18 0.86
C ASN A 126 2.46 13.86 0.65
N ILE A 127 3.09 12.89 -0.03
CA ILE A 127 2.56 11.53 -0.18
C ILE A 127 2.40 10.86 1.18
N CYS A 128 3.42 10.93 2.05
CA CYS A 128 3.36 10.40 3.42
C CYS A 128 2.22 11.05 4.22
N ALA A 129 2.10 12.37 4.18
CA ALA A 129 1.04 13.09 4.87
C ALA A 129 -0.36 12.71 4.35
N ALA A 130 -0.52 12.53 3.03
CA ALA A 130 -1.77 12.11 2.43
C ALA A 130 -2.14 10.67 2.81
N TYR A 131 -1.14 9.77 2.88
CA TYR A 131 -1.34 8.42 3.43
C TYR A 131 -1.75 8.46 4.90
N ASP A 132 -1.07 9.23 5.74
CA ASP A 132 -1.44 9.37 7.15
C ASP A 132 -2.90 9.83 7.28
N ALA A 133 -3.27 10.91 6.60
CA ALA A 133 -4.62 11.46 6.65
C ALA A 133 -5.71 10.45 6.23
N ARG A 134 -5.42 9.63 5.22
CA ARG A 134 -6.40 8.66 4.70
C ARG A 134 -6.38 7.34 5.46
N MET A 135 -5.22 6.79 5.76
CA MET A 135 -5.09 5.42 6.29
C MET A 135 -5.35 5.31 7.77
N MET A 136 -5.16 6.38 8.56
CA MET A 136 -5.46 6.36 9.99
C MET A 136 -6.92 6.01 10.30
N ASN A 137 -7.85 6.26 9.36
CA ASN A 137 -9.27 5.97 9.51
C ASN A 137 -9.77 4.82 8.60
N THR A 138 -8.90 4.28 7.74
CA THR A 138 -9.30 3.28 6.74
C THR A 138 -8.68 1.91 7.01
N ALA A 139 -7.43 1.88 7.49
CA ALA A 139 -6.72 0.65 7.77
C ALA A 139 -7.20 -0.02 9.06
N GLN A 140 -7.25 -1.35 9.06
CA GLN A 140 -7.49 -2.15 10.27
C GLN A 140 -6.24 -2.25 11.13
N TYR A 141 -5.05 -2.19 10.51
CA TYR A 141 -3.77 -2.23 11.21
C TYR A 141 -2.79 -1.20 10.67
N ILE A 142 -1.97 -0.67 11.57
CA ILE A 142 -0.80 0.15 11.25
C ILE A 142 0.44 -0.66 11.57
N TYR A 143 1.25 -0.88 10.54
CA TYR A 143 2.55 -1.52 10.65
C TYR A 143 3.65 -0.48 10.57
N ARG A 144 4.58 -0.51 11.52
CA ARG A 144 5.79 0.32 11.52
C ARG A 144 7.02 -0.56 11.63
N ARG A 145 7.96 -0.36 10.74
CA ARG A 145 9.29 -0.93 10.89
C ARG A 145 10.09 -0.03 11.84
N THR A 146 10.59 -0.59 12.94
CA THR A 146 11.52 0.10 13.86
C THR A 146 12.95 -0.21 13.46
N ASP A 147 13.90 0.64 13.91
CA ASP A 147 15.35 0.45 13.66
C ASP A 147 15.91 -0.83 14.30
N THR A 148 15.22 -1.39 15.28
CA THR A 148 15.56 -2.65 15.96
C THR A 148 14.94 -3.88 15.31
N HIS A 149 14.36 -3.77 14.12
CA HIS A 149 13.57 -4.80 13.46
C HIS A 149 12.30 -5.25 14.22
N LEU A 150 11.97 -4.60 15.32
CA LEU A 150 10.70 -4.78 16.01
C LEU A 150 9.58 -4.11 15.18
N MET A 151 8.46 -4.79 15.12
CA MET A 151 7.30 -4.37 14.35
C MET A 151 6.21 -3.97 15.33
N GLU A 152 5.78 -2.72 15.30
CA GLU A 152 4.57 -2.32 16.00
C GLU A 152 3.36 -2.52 15.08
N LEU A 153 2.49 -3.44 15.45
CA LEU A 153 1.15 -3.53 14.91
C LEU A 153 0.20 -2.83 15.88
N ALA A 154 -0.21 -1.62 15.53
CA ALA A 154 -1.26 -0.92 16.28
C ALA A 154 -2.61 -1.19 15.61
N HIS A 155 -3.53 -1.78 16.35
CA HIS A 155 -4.90 -2.02 15.90
C HIS A 155 -5.69 -0.71 15.86
N VAL A 156 -6.33 -0.43 14.73
CA VAL A 156 -7.25 0.69 14.55
C VAL A 156 -8.66 0.13 14.45
N GLY A 157 -9.33 -0.02 15.61
CA GLY A 157 -10.73 -0.46 15.68
C GLY A 157 -10.96 -1.97 15.85
N GLY A 158 -11.44 -2.35 16.98
CA GLY A 158 -12.35 -3.43 17.44
C GLY A 158 -12.27 -4.87 16.92
N LEU A 159 -11.32 -5.31 16.12
CA LEU A 159 -11.27 -6.68 15.60
C LEU A 159 -10.10 -7.50 16.16
N HIS A 160 -10.21 -7.84 17.45
CA HIS A 160 -9.26 -8.70 18.15
C HIS A 160 -9.18 -10.16 17.66
N GLN A 161 -9.96 -10.57 16.65
CA GLN A 161 -10.16 -12.00 16.36
C GLN A 161 -9.37 -12.57 15.18
N LEU A 162 -8.64 -11.79 14.40
CA LEU A 162 -8.03 -12.34 13.18
C LEU A 162 -6.55 -12.70 13.27
N LEU A 163 -5.83 -12.35 14.31
CA LEU A 163 -4.38 -12.52 14.27
C LEU A 163 -3.77 -13.17 15.53
N ASN A 164 -3.82 -14.50 15.58
CA ASN A 164 -2.64 -15.27 16.03
C ASN A 164 -1.42 -15.06 15.08
N LEU A 165 -1.45 -14.07 14.23
CA LEU A 165 -0.38 -13.63 13.33
C LEU A 165 0.75 -12.91 14.06
N ASP A 166 0.45 -12.23 15.19
CA ASP A 166 1.41 -11.40 15.90
C ASP A 166 2.67 -12.15 16.36
N ARG A 167 2.53 -13.38 16.81
CA ARG A 167 3.66 -14.14 17.35
C ARG A 167 4.49 -14.86 16.30
N ARG A 168 3.92 -15.21 15.13
CA ARG A 168 4.63 -15.94 14.09
C ARG A 168 5.36 -15.02 13.10
N ILE A 169 4.82 -13.82 12.87
CA ILE A 169 5.45 -12.83 11.98
C ILE A 169 6.62 -12.13 12.69
N LEU A 170 6.57 -12.01 14.02
CA LEU A 170 7.59 -11.32 14.81
C LEU A 170 8.75 -12.22 15.24
N ALA A 171 8.62 -13.54 15.10
CA ALA A 171 9.62 -14.51 15.57
C ALA A 171 10.62 -15.00 14.49
N GLU A 172 10.47 -14.59 13.22
CA GLU A 172 11.40 -14.84 12.10
C GLU A 172 12.03 -13.51 11.60
#